data_eb8fad5187b000582d040aae6727b428
#
_entry.id   eb8fad5187b000582d040aae6727b428
#
_cell.length_a   1.000
_cell.length_b   1.000
_cell.length_c   1.000
_cell.angle_alpha   90.00
_cell.angle_beta   90.00
_cell.angle_gamma   90.00
#
_symmetry.space_group_name_H-M   'P 1'
#
loop_
_entity.id
_entity.type
_entity.pdbx_description
1 polymer ?
#
loop_
_entity_poly.entity_id
_entity_poly.type
_entity_poly.pdbx_seq_one_letter_code
_entity_poly.pdbx_strand_id
1 'polypeptide(L)'
;CRACETACPAGVSYGSLIEVARAEIEKKRPRSAWEQRLRHLVFKTLLPSAGKLYLAFLPLRIYQSLGMQKLVRRSGVANLLPKQLRDMESMMPRLPSRSLKGKLKPVIPARGERKYRVGLITGCVMNEMFTHINVATVNVLTENGCEVVIPEMQTCCGALQVHSGERE
;
A
#
# COMPACT_ATOMS: atom_id res chain seq x y z
N CYS A 1 -6.44 -10.72 -3.34
CA CYS A 1 -7.63 -10.29 -4.11
C CYS A 1 -8.84 -11.21 -3.89
N ARG A 2 -8.65 -12.40 -3.31
CA ARG A 2 -9.68 -13.42 -3.05
C ARG A 2 -10.46 -13.91 -4.28
N ALA A 3 -9.95 -13.73 -5.49
CA ALA A 3 -10.58 -14.22 -6.70
C ALA A 3 -10.78 -15.76 -6.69
N CYS A 4 -9.91 -16.50 -5.98
CA CYS A 4 -10.06 -17.95 -5.80
C CYS A 4 -11.32 -18.32 -4.99
N GLU A 5 -11.78 -17.46 -4.07
CA GLU A 5 -13.05 -17.69 -3.34
C GLU A 5 -14.25 -17.45 -4.25
N THR A 6 -14.23 -16.37 -5.02
CA THR A 6 -15.30 -16.02 -5.94
C THR A 6 -15.45 -17.07 -7.05
N ALA A 7 -14.33 -17.65 -7.53
CA ALA A 7 -14.32 -18.65 -8.57
C ALA A 7 -14.59 -20.09 -8.07
N CYS A 8 -14.60 -20.30 -6.75
CA CYS A 8 -14.75 -21.64 -6.18
C CYS A 8 -16.21 -22.12 -6.21
N PRO A 9 -16.55 -23.17 -6.98
CA PRO A 9 -17.93 -23.67 -7.02
C PRO A 9 -18.38 -24.29 -5.70
N ALA A 10 -17.44 -24.72 -4.84
CA ALA A 10 -17.72 -25.28 -3.52
C ALA A 10 -17.86 -24.22 -2.42
N GLY A 11 -17.72 -22.92 -2.74
CA GLY A 11 -17.84 -21.83 -1.76
C GLY A 11 -16.80 -21.84 -0.64
N VAL A 12 -15.60 -22.39 -0.89
CA VAL A 12 -14.55 -22.50 0.11
C VAL A 12 -13.98 -21.11 0.45
N SER A 13 -14.03 -20.73 1.72
CA SER A 13 -13.41 -19.49 2.25
C SER A 13 -11.89 -19.60 2.34
N TYR A 14 -11.25 -19.70 1.18
CA TYR A 14 -9.80 -19.92 1.06
C TYR A 14 -8.95 -18.86 1.78
N GLY A 15 -9.39 -17.59 1.77
CA GLY A 15 -8.68 -16.50 2.46
C GLY A 15 -8.51 -16.78 3.96
N SER A 16 -9.56 -17.22 4.63
CA SER A 16 -9.51 -17.57 6.06
C SER A 16 -8.58 -18.74 6.33
N LEU A 17 -8.64 -19.77 5.48
CA LEU A 17 -7.79 -20.96 5.62
C LEU A 17 -6.31 -20.60 5.45
N ILE A 18 -5.96 -19.84 4.42
CA ILE A 18 -4.56 -19.49 4.15
C ILE A 18 -3.97 -18.54 5.19
N GLU A 19 -4.79 -17.65 5.76
CA GLU A 19 -4.35 -16.76 6.84
C GLU A 19 -3.99 -17.54 8.12
N VAL A 20 -4.82 -18.53 8.48
CA VAL A 20 -4.53 -19.42 9.62
C VAL A 20 -3.27 -20.26 9.34
N ALA A 21 -3.20 -20.88 8.17
CA ALA A 21 -2.04 -21.68 7.78
C ALA A 21 -0.74 -20.86 7.79
N ARG A 22 -0.76 -19.63 7.28
CA ARG A 22 0.40 -18.73 7.33
C ARG A 22 0.81 -18.40 8.75
N ALA A 23 -0.14 -18.09 9.64
CA ALA A 23 0.16 -17.81 11.04
C ALA A 23 0.83 -19.01 11.74
N GLU A 24 0.35 -20.24 11.48
CA GLU A 24 0.97 -21.46 12.02
C GLU A 24 2.36 -21.74 11.43
N ILE A 25 2.56 -21.52 10.14
CA ILE A 25 3.87 -21.64 9.48
C ILE A 25 4.85 -20.63 10.11
N GLU A 26 4.42 -19.39 10.31
CA GLU A 26 5.25 -18.35 10.89
C GLU A 26 5.71 -18.67 12.32
N LYS A 27 4.85 -19.28 13.14
CA LYS A 27 5.22 -19.72 14.49
C LYS A 27 6.23 -20.86 14.50
N LYS A 28 6.17 -21.75 13.50
CA LYS A 28 7.00 -22.98 13.46
C LYS A 28 8.27 -22.81 12.64
N ARG A 29 8.35 -21.83 11.74
CA ARG A 29 9.48 -21.63 10.85
C ARG A 29 10.67 -21.02 11.59
N PRO A 30 11.82 -21.70 11.67
CA PRO A 30 13.04 -21.09 12.19
C PRO A 30 13.50 -19.97 11.26
N ARG A 31 13.79 -18.80 11.82
CA ARG A 31 14.25 -17.62 11.08
C ARG A 31 15.60 -17.17 11.57
N SER A 32 16.39 -16.65 10.64
CA SER A 32 17.63 -15.96 11.00
C SER A 32 17.32 -14.68 11.80
N ALA A 33 18.25 -14.27 12.66
CA ALA A 33 18.13 -13.04 13.44
C ALA A 33 17.93 -11.79 12.54
N TRP A 34 18.55 -11.79 11.36
CA TRP A 34 18.38 -10.72 10.37
C TRP A 34 16.96 -10.67 9.80
N GLU A 35 16.40 -11.81 9.42
CA GLU A 35 15.03 -11.90 8.91
C GLU A 35 14.00 -11.42 9.96
N GLN A 36 14.18 -11.81 11.22
CA GLN A 36 13.36 -11.35 12.33
C GLN A 36 13.43 -9.83 12.51
N ARG A 37 14.65 -9.25 12.50
CA ARG A 37 14.87 -7.80 12.62
C ARG A 37 14.23 -7.04 11.46
N LEU A 38 14.38 -7.53 10.23
CA LEU A 38 13.79 -6.90 9.05
C LEU A 38 12.25 -6.93 9.11
N ARG A 39 11.66 -8.05 9.52
CA ARG A 39 10.21 -8.16 9.69
C ARG A 39 9.70 -7.23 10.80
N HIS A 40 10.37 -7.19 11.93
CA HIS A 40 10.04 -6.27 13.01
C HIS A 40 10.11 -4.81 12.53
N LEU A 41 11.16 -4.43 11.82
CA LEU A 41 11.30 -3.09 11.25
C LEU A 41 10.13 -2.77 10.31
N VAL A 42 9.79 -3.66 9.39
CA VAL A 42 8.72 -3.41 8.42
C VAL A 42 7.34 -3.41 9.08
N PHE A 43 6.97 -4.49 9.76
CA PHE A 43 5.60 -4.70 10.24
C PHE A 43 5.28 -3.96 11.54
N LYS A 44 6.24 -3.82 12.45
CA LYS A 44 6.01 -3.20 13.76
C LYS A 44 6.47 -1.73 13.82
N THR A 45 7.35 -1.28 12.92
CA THR A 45 7.93 0.06 12.99
C THR A 45 7.54 0.96 11.81
N LEU A 46 7.68 0.49 10.57
CA LEU A 46 7.42 1.31 9.38
C LEU A 46 5.93 1.40 9.05
N LEU A 47 5.26 0.25 8.87
CA LEU A 47 3.86 0.22 8.43
C LEU A 47 2.88 0.92 9.38
N PRO A 48 3.01 0.82 10.73
CA PRO A 48 2.09 1.49 11.64
C PRO A 48 2.23 3.02 11.66
N SER A 49 3.39 3.56 11.23
CA SER A 49 3.69 4.98 11.30
C SER A 49 3.75 5.62 9.92
N ALA A 50 2.78 6.47 9.58
CA ALA A 50 2.76 7.19 8.30
C ALA A 50 4.02 8.04 8.06
N GLY A 51 4.57 8.68 9.12
CA GLY A 51 5.79 9.48 9.02
C GLY A 51 7.02 8.63 8.71
N LYS A 52 7.20 7.49 9.40
CA LYS A 52 8.32 6.57 9.14
C LYS A 52 8.20 5.94 7.75
N LEU A 53 6.98 5.59 7.34
CA LEU A 53 6.73 5.06 6.02
C LEU A 53 7.06 6.08 4.93
N TYR A 54 6.67 7.35 5.11
CA TYR A 54 7.06 8.43 4.22
C TYR A 54 8.58 8.57 4.09
N LEU A 55 9.32 8.53 5.21
CA LEU A 55 10.77 8.58 5.21
C LEU A 55 11.40 7.38 4.48
N ALA A 56 10.81 6.18 4.64
CA ALA A 56 11.27 4.99 3.93
C ALA A 56 11.09 5.10 2.41
N PHE A 57 10.05 5.82 1.94
CA PHE A 57 9.85 6.08 0.51
C PHE A 57 10.64 7.28 -0.04
N LEU A 58 11.27 8.09 0.83
CA LEU A 58 11.99 9.30 0.42
C LEU A 58 13.15 9.02 -0.55
N PRO A 59 14.04 8.04 -0.34
CA PRO A 59 15.10 7.72 -1.29
C PRO A 59 14.55 7.37 -2.68
N LEU A 60 13.44 6.63 -2.73
CA LEU A 60 12.78 6.27 -3.98
C LEU A 60 12.20 7.49 -4.69
N ARG A 61 11.62 8.43 -3.94
CA ARG A 61 11.13 9.70 -4.49
C ARG A 61 12.27 10.52 -5.12
N ILE A 62 13.41 10.61 -4.42
CA ILE A 62 14.61 11.31 -4.91
C ILE A 62 15.12 10.63 -6.19
N TYR A 63 15.26 9.31 -6.18
CA TYR A 63 15.67 8.51 -7.33
C TYR A 63 14.81 8.78 -8.58
N GLN A 64 13.49 8.84 -8.39
CA GLN A 64 12.56 9.10 -9.48
C GLN A 64 12.55 10.58 -9.90
N SER A 65 12.64 11.53 -8.96
CA SER A 65 12.62 12.97 -9.26
C SER A 65 13.86 13.44 -10.01
N LEU A 66 15.01 12.84 -9.70
CA LEU A 66 16.28 13.10 -10.43
C LEU A 66 16.33 12.44 -11.82
N GLY A 67 15.28 11.72 -12.21
CA GLY A 67 15.23 11.02 -13.49
C GLY A 67 16.16 9.81 -13.59
N MET A 68 16.81 9.41 -12.49
CA MET A 68 17.73 8.27 -12.45
C MET A 68 17.06 6.98 -12.90
N GLN A 69 15.77 6.80 -12.61
CA GLN A 69 14.99 5.65 -13.07
C GLN A 69 14.98 5.56 -14.61
N LYS A 70 14.79 6.70 -15.30
CA LYS A 70 14.83 6.73 -16.76
C LYS A 70 16.24 6.44 -17.29
N LEU A 71 17.26 6.97 -16.63
CA LEU A 71 18.66 6.75 -16.99
C LEU A 71 19.03 5.28 -16.84
N VAL A 72 18.73 4.65 -15.71
CA VAL A 72 18.99 3.23 -15.44
C VAL A 72 18.30 2.33 -16.46
N ARG A 73 17.05 2.63 -16.80
CA ARG A 73 16.29 1.85 -17.80
C ARG A 73 16.83 2.03 -19.23
N ARG A 74 17.32 3.23 -19.58
CA ARG A 74 17.86 3.54 -20.93
C ARG A 74 19.28 3.07 -21.13
N SER A 75 20.12 3.18 -20.12
CA SER A 75 21.56 2.83 -20.20
C SER A 75 21.83 1.32 -20.20
N GLY A 76 20.82 0.49 -19.92
CA GLY A 76 21.01 -0.94 -19.79
C GLY A 76 21.72 -1.37 -18.50
N VAL A 77 22.09 -0.44 -17.61
CA VAL A 77 22.71 -0.74 -16.31
C VAL A 77 21.83 -1.68 -15.46
N ALA A 78 20.52 -1.59 -15.64
CA ALA A 78 19.60 -2.53 -15.00
C ALA A 78 19.90 -4.01 -15.32
N ASN A 79 20.52 -4.30 -16.48
CA ASN A 79 20.86 -5.66 -16.88
C ASN A 79 22.05 -6.26 -16.07
N LEU A 80 22.83 -5.40 -15.40
CA LEU A 80 23.91 -5.82 -14.49
C LEU A 80 23.40 -6.25 -13.12
N LEU A 81 22.14 -5.90 -12.80
CA LEU A 81 21.50 -6.28 -11.54
C LEU A 81 21.04 -7.75 -11.58
N PRO A 82 21.04 -8.46 -10.42
CA PRO A 82 20.38 -9.75 -10.31
C PRO A 82 18.93 -9.67 -10.81
N LYS A 83 18.45 -10.75 -11.43
CA LYS A 83 17.13 -10.81 -12.05
C LYS A 83 16.01 -10.29 -11.13
N GLN A 84 16.02 -10.70 -9.85
CA GLN A 84 15.02 -10.29 -8.88
C GLN A 84 14.98 -8.75 -8.69
N LEU A 85 16.12 -8.10 -8.58
CA LEU A 85 16.20 -6.63 -8.41
C LEU A 85 15.76 -5.89 -9.68
N ARG A 86 16.11 -6.41 -10.85
CA ARG A 86 15.67 -5.86 -12.13
C ARG A 86 14.16 -5.98 -12.29
N ASP A 87 13.58 -7.14 -11.96
CA ASP A 87 12.14 -7.35 -12.02
C ASP A 87 11.40 -6.42 -11.03
N MET A 88 11.92 -6.27 -9.80
CA MET A 88 11.38 -5.32 -8.83
C MET A 88 11.44 -3.87 -9.33
N GLU A 89 12.56 -3.46 -9.94
CA GLU A 89 12.72 -2.11 -10.51
C GLU A 89 11.75 -1.88 -11.67
N SER A 90 11.58 -2.87 -12.55
CA SER A 90 10.66 -2.76 -13.69
C SER A 90 9.20 -2.61 -13.29
N MET A 91 8.79 -3.28 -12.20
CA MET A 91 7.42 -3.25 -11.65
C MET A 91 7.16 -2.01 -10.78
N MET A 92 8.19 -1.22 -10.47
CA MET A 92 8.08 -0.08 -9.57
C MET A 92 7.24 1.04 -10.19
N PRO A 93 6.10 1.40 -9.57
CA PRO A 93 5.27 2.50 -10.07
C PRO A 93 5.94 3.84 -9.83
N ARG A 94 5.53 4.84 -10.59
CA ARG A 94 5.90 6.23 -10.29
C ARG A 94 5.16 6.67 -9.04
N LEU A 95 5.92 7.14 -8.05
CA LEU A 95 5.33 7.69 -6.84
C LEU A 95 4.63 9.02 -7.16
N PRO A 96 3.41 9.23 -6.64
CA PRO A 96 2.68 10.46 -6.84
C PRO A 96 3.40 11.64 -6.19
N SER A 97 3.19 12.84 -6.74
CA SER A 97 3.74 14.07 -6.17
C SER A 97 3.12 14.36 -4.80
N ARG A 98 3.88 15.02 -3.92
CA ARG A 98 3.40 15.41 -2.58
C ARG A 98 2.18 16.32 -2.63
N SER A 99 2.04 17.13 -3.67
CA SER A 99 0.90 18.02 -3.87
C SER A 99 -0.44 17.29 -3.98
N LEU A 100 -0.44 16.04 -4.47
CA LEU A 100 -1.67 15.23 -4.52
C LEU A 100 -2.20 14.87 -3.13
N LYS A 101 -1.35 14.66 -2.13
CA LYS A 101 -1.79 14.42 -0.75
C LYS A 101 -2.53 15.61 -0.17
N GLY A 102 -2.13 16.83 -0.50
CA GLY A 102 -2.81 18.06 -0.09
C GLY A 102 -4.24 18.22 -0.63
N LYS A 103 -4.63 17.43 -1.65
CA LYS A 103 -6.01 17.38 -2.15
C LYS A 103 -6.95 16.55 -1.28
N LEU A 104 -6.40 15.65 -0.47
CA LEU A 104 -7.16 14.80 0.45
C LEU A 104 -7.36 15.54 1.78
N LYS A 105 -8.33 16.46 1.80
CA LYS A 105 -8.72 17.22 3.00
C LYS A 105 -9.54 16.34 3.94
N PRO A 106 -9.59 16.65 5.25
CA PRO A 106 -10.38 15.88 6.22
C PRO A 106 -11.85 15.73 5.86
N VAL A 107 -12.43 16.77 5.29
CA VAL A 107 -13.81 16.75 4.77
C VAL A 107 -13.82 17.39 3.39
N ILE A 108 -14.39 16.69 2.43
CA ILE A 108 -14.54 17.16 1.05
C ILE A 108 -16.03 17.11 0.72
N PRO A 109 -16.66 18.29 0.46
CA PRO A 109 -18.09 18.36 0.22
C PRO A 109 -18.47 17.67 -1.09
N ALA A 110 -19.72 17.22 -1.17
CA ALA A 110 -20.32 16.76 -2.41
C ALA A 110 -20.37 17.91 -3.43
N ARG A 111 -20.25 17.56 -4.70
CA ARG A 111 -20.54 18.49 -5.81
C ARG A 111 -22.04 18.47 -6.08
N GLY A 112 -22.70 19.58 -5.78
CA GLY A 112 -24.17 19.71 -5.83
C GLY A 112 -24.83 19.25 -4.53
N GLU A 113 -26.03 18.70 -4.63
CA GLU A 113 -26.81 18.24 -3.47
C GLU A 113 -26.15 17.04 -2.80
N ARG A 114 -25.98 17.12 -1.46
CA ARG A 114 -25.43 16.02 -0.68
C ARG A 114 -26.49 14.95 -0.47
N LYS A 115 -26.25 13.77 -1.05
CA LYS A 115 -27.08 12.57 -0.90
C LYS A 115 -26.58 11.65 0.22
N TYR A 116 -25.24 11.52 0.34
CA TYR A 116 -24.60 10.60 1.29
C TYR A 116 -23.40 11.24 1.95
N ARG A 117 -23.01 10.67 3.10
CA ARG A 117 -21.75 10.96 3.78
C ARG A 117 -20.98 9.66 3.93
N VAL A 118 -19.75 9.61 3.40
CA VAL A 118 -18.95 8.39 3.33
C VAL A 118 -17.57 8.61 3.95
N GLY A 119 -17.08 7.61 4.68
CA GLY A 119 -15.72 7.60 5.20
C GLY A 119 -14.76 6.96 4.19
N LEU A 120 -13.62 7.59 3.93
CA LEU A 120 -12.57 7.04 3.08
C LEU A 120 -11.38 6.60 3.91
N ILE A 121 -11.02 5.32 3.81
CA ILE A 121 -9.77 4.78 4.33
C ILE A 121 -8.72 4.89 3.23
N THR A 122 -7.73 5.77 3.41
CA THR A 122 -6.68 6.01 2.41
C THR A 122 -5.63 4.90 2.35
N GLY A 123 -5.52 4.10 3.41
CA GLY A 123 -4.51 3.06 3.57
C GLY A 123 -3.09 3.61 3.78
N CYS A 124 -2.20 2.79 4.29
CA CYS A 124 -0.82 3.20 4.57
C CYS A 124 0.04 3.23 3.28
N VAL A 125 0.32 2.06 2.69
CA VAL A 125 1.10 1.94 1.44
C VAL A 125 0.35 2.56 0.25
N MET A 126 -0.97 2.38 0.19
CA MET A 126 -1.84 2.96 -0.83
C MET A 126 -1.69 4.49 -0.88
N ASN A 127 -1.66 5.14 0.30
CA ASN A 127 -1.51 6.60 0.39
C ASN A 127 -0.09 7.08 0.01
N GLU A 128 0.94 6.23 0.07
CA GLU A 128 2.29 6.59 -0.38
C GLU A 128 2.50 6.36 -1.88
N MET A 129 2.02 5.25 -2.40
CA MET A 129 2.31 4.81 -3.77
C MET A 129 1.21 5.16 -4.76
N PHE A 130 -0.03 5.22 -4.31
CA PHE A 130 -1.21 5.31 -5.17
C PHE A 130 -2.18 6.43 -4.75
N THR A 131 -1.69 7.52 -4.17
CA THR A 131 -2.51 8.69 -3.78
C THR A 131 -3.40 9.18 -4.92
N HIS A 132 -2.95 9.06 -6.18
CA HIS A 132 -3.73 9.47 -7.34
C HIS A 132 -5.03 8.65 -7.48
N ILE A 133 -5.03 7.38 -7.06
CA ILE A 133 -6.23 6.55 -7.02
C ILE A 133 -7.19 7.06 -5.93
N ASN A 134 -6.67 7.36 -4.73
CA ASN A 134 -7.48 7.93 -3.66
C ASN A 134 -8.13 9.25 -4.09
N VAL A 135 -7.37 10.13 -4.78
CA VAL A 135 -7.90 11.39 -5.31
C VAL A 135 -8.98 11.14 -6.37
N ALA A 136 -8.77 10.19 -7.27
CA ALA A 136 -9.77 9.82 -8.27
C ALA A 136 -11.05 9.26 -7.62
N THR A 137 -10.90 8.41 -6.59
CA THR A 137 -12.02 7.88 -5.80
C THR A 137 -12.83 9.00 -5.16
N VAL A 138 -12.15 9.97 -4.52
CA VAL A 138 -12.81 11.15 -3.94
C VAL A 138 -13.57 11.93 -5.00
N ASN A 139 -12.97 12.16 -6.17
CA ASN A 139 -13.63 12.88 -7.26
C ASN A 139 -14.90 12.16 -7.71
N VAL A 140 -14.83 10.84 -7.92
CA VAL A 140 -16.01 10.04 -8.31
C VAL A 140 -17.10 10.11 -7.24
N LEU A 141 -16.75 9.95 -5.96
CA LEU A 141 -17.72 10.00 -4.86
C LEU A 141 -18.37 11.38 -4.77
N THR A 142 -17.60 12.45 -4.85
CA THR A 142 -18.13 13.81 -4.73
C THR A 142 -19.03 14.19 -5.92
N GLU A 143 -18.69 13.76 -7.15
CA GLU A 143 -19.55 13.94 -8.33
C GLU A 143 -20.90 13.21 -8.19
N ASN A 144 -20.93 12.09 -7.46
CA ASN A 144 -22.16 11.34 -7.22
C ASN A 144 -22.92 11.79 -5.96
N GLY A 145 -22.63 12.98 -5.44
CA GLY A 145 -23.35 13.56 -4.30
C GLY A 145 -22.90 13.03 -2.93
N CYS A 146 -21.69 12.46 -2.83
CA CYS A 146 -21.15 12.03 -1.55
C CYS A 146 -20.27 13.14 -0.93
N GLU A 147 -20.54 13.51 0.31
CA GLU A 147 -19.55 14.19 1.16
C GLU A 147 -18.55 13.13 1.65
N VAL A 148 -17.26 13.34 1.39
CA VAL A 148 -16.21 12.41 1.76
C VAL A 148 -15.48 12.86 3.01
N VAL A 149 -15.46 12.02 4.04
CA VAL A 149 -14.74 12.27 5.29
C VAL A 149 -13.49 11.38 5.31
N ILE A 150 -12.33 12.00 5.48
CA ILE A 150 -11.03 11.31 5.60
C ILE A 150 -10.52 11.56 7.01
N PRO A 151 -10.65 10.59 7.94
CA PRO A 151 -10.15 10.77 9.31
C PRO A 151 -8.64 11.04 9.32
N GLU A 152 -8.21 12.04 10.08
CA GLU A 152 -6.79 12.44 10.15
C GLU A 152 -5.92 11.40 10.85
N MET A 153 -6.49 10.69 11.83
CA MET A 153 -5.79 9.68 12.63
C MET A 153 -5.89 8.27 12.02
N GLN A 154 -5.67 8.16 10.72
CA GLN A 154 -5.61 6.84 10.09
C GLN A 154 -4.24 6.20 10.31
N THR A 155 -4.25 4.99 10.86
CA THR A 155 -3.08 4.14 11.03
C THR A 155 -3.11 2.96 10.06
N CYS A 156 -2.17 2.03 10.21
CA CYS A 156 -2.16 0.80 9.44
C CYS A 156 -3.38 -0.06 9.78
N CYS A 157 -4.08 -0.56 8.77
CA CYS A 157 -5.23 -1.46 8.95
C CYS A 157 -4.83 -2.89 9.37
N GLY A 158 -3.54 -3.20 9.43
CA GLY A 158 -3.03 -4.53 9.79
C GLY A 158 -3.14 -5.60 8.70
N ALA A 159 -3.73 -5.30 7.55
CA ALA A 159 -3.96 -6.30 6.51
C ALA A 159 -2.67 -6.99 6.03
N LEU A 160 -1.60 -6.22 5.79
CA LEU A 160 -0.32 -6.79 5.37
C LEU A 160 0.30 -7.68 6.43
N GLN A 161 0.16 -7.34 7.72
CA GLN A 161 0.60 -8.14 8.84
C GLN A 161 -0.17 -9.47 8.87
N VAL A 162 -1.50 -9.42 8.88
CA VAL A 162 -2.36 -10.61 8.91
C VAL A 162 -2.09 -11.53 7.72
N HIS A 163 -2.02 -10.96 6.50
CA HIS A 163 -1.73 -11.73 5.29
C HIS A 163 -0.31 -12.30 5.25
N SER A 164 0.61 -11.76 6.04
CA SER A 164 1.98 -12.28 6.22
C SER A 164 2.12 -13.23 7.41
N GLY A 165 1.01 -13.56 8.11
CA GLY A 165 1.00 -14.44 9.27
C GLY A 165 1.38 -13.76 10.59
N GLU A 166 1.58 -12.43 10.60
CA GLU A 166 1.83 -11.65 11.81
C GLU A 166 0.50 -11.28 12.45
N ARG A 167 0.08 -12.01 13.47
CA ARG A 167 -1.19 -11.77 14.18
C ARG A 167 -1.01 -11.18 15.58
N GLU A 168 0.23 -11.03 16.06
CA GLU A 168 0.57 -10.52 17.39
C GLU A 168 1.19 -9.12 17.34
#